data_63a092f13ec374e941b24d1d5a14b0ad
#
_entry.id   63a092f13ec374e941b24d1d5a14b0ad
#
_cell.length_a   1.000
_cell.length_b   1.000
_cell.length_c   1.000
_cell.angle_alpha   90.00
_cell.angle_beta   90.00
_cell.angle_gamma   90.00
#
_symmetry.space_group_name_H-M   'P 1'
#
loop_
_entity.id
_entity.type
_entity.pdbx_description
1 polymer ?
#
loop_
_entity_poly.entity_id
_entity_poly.type
_entity_poly.pdbx_seq_one_letter_code
_entity_poly.pdbx_strand_id
1 'polypeptide(L)'
;MDISAKNDNDSGWLKEEGEIILRARWEEEKALFFATPRHPKWKEDKWGEALRQQKGGIILLLDHIGVRGLPHERVTAALWRKIQSLVIAVEGELKTSDGRLMGRLDLLLAVVDDEGKLSGWVVADFKTGRAPEGALKSEVNRQLLMYRDILLANNPNAPPVIAEGWYTKTSAKWEAKGDSVLEQAFDAWHKTQPTPLPMAPQIGDESCGGFCDWKAWCPHWWKWRSDNGTLHKGDFADAVILLHDIDLESGAAAIELCEPLDDSGRVMPSGIRNSA
;
A
#
# COMPACT_ATOMS: atom_id res chain seq x y z
N MET A 1 10.08 -17.96 -7.53
CA MET A 1 10.46 -18.81 -8.70
C MET A 1 11.45 -19.85 -8.25
N ASP A 2 11.16 -21.11 -8.49
CA ASP A 2 12.13 -22.20 -8.32
C ASP A 2 12.92 -22.34 -9.64
N ILE A 3 14.25 -22.20 -9.54
CA ILE A 3 15.16 -22.29 -10.68
C ILE A 3 16.20 -23.40 -10.49
N SER A 4 15.94 -24.35 -9.60
CA SER A 4 16.86 -25.45 -9.27
C SER A 4 17.23 -26.30 -10.49
N ALA A 5 16.30 -26.45 -11.45
CA ALA A 5 16.50 -27.24 -12.67
C ALA A 5 17.23 -26.49 -13.81
N LYS A 6 17.54 -25.18 -13.64
CA LYS A 6 18.16 -24.37 -14.69
C LYS A 6 19.69 -24.38 -14.57
N ASN A 7 20.39 -24.43 -15.71
CA ASN A 7 21.83 -24.24 -15.73
C ASN A 7 22.21 -22.78 -15.57
N ASP A 8 23.42 -22.51 -15.09
CA ASP A 8 23.87 -21.13 -14.78
C ASP A 8 23.76 -20.14 -15.94
N ASN A 9 23.98 -20.62 -17.15
CA ASN A 9 23.95 -19.80 -18.37
C ASN A 9 22.58 -19.71 -19.03
N ASP A 10 21.57 -20.43 -18.52
CA ASP A 10 20.23 -20.38 -19.08
C ASP A 10 19.66 -18.97 -18.92
N SER A 11 19.16 -18.40 -20.02
CA SER A 11 18.54 -17.08 -20.07
C SER A 11 17.23 -17.10 -20.88
N GLY A 12 16.49 -16.00 -20.90
CA GLY A 12 15.19 -15.93 -21.58
C GLY A 12 14.00 -16.39 -20.74
N TRP A 13 14.20 -17.35 -19.87
CA TRP A 13 13.19 -17.98 -19.03
C TRP A 13 12.50 -17.00 -18.06
N LEU A 14 13.25 -15.99 -17.56
CA LEU A 14 12.72 -15.04 -16.55
C LEU A 14 11.51 -14.24 -17.08
N LYS A 15 11.51 -13.92 -18.37
CA LYS A 15 10.39 -13.24 -18.99
C LYS A 15 9.15 -14.12 -19.01
N GLU A 16 9.30 -15.37 -19.47
CA GLU A 16 8.17 -16.30 -19.62
C GLU A 16 7.60 -16.70 -18.25
N GLU A 17 8.44 -17.16 -17.34
CA GLU A 17 8.00 -17.54 -16.00
C GLU A 17 7.49 -16.35 -15.18
N GLY A 18 8.13 -15.19 -15.30
CA GLY A 18 7.68 -13.97 -14.68
C GLY A 18 6.27 -13.56 -15.17
N GLU A 19 6.01 -13.68 -16.46
CA GLU A 19 4.69 -13.38 -17.03
C GLU A 19 3.63 -14.40 -16.59
N ILE A 20 3.97 -15.69 -16.52
CA ILE A 20 3.09 -16.74 -16.01
C ILE A 20 2.69 -16.45 -14.56
N ILE A 21 3.66 -16.15 -13.70
CA ILE A 21 3.40 -15.85 -12.28
C ILE A 21 2.55 -14.59 -12.15
N LEU A 22 2.89 -13.53 -12.89
CA LEU A 22 2.11 -12.29 -12.86
C LEU A 22 0.67 -12.53 -13.34
N ARG A 23 0.47 -13.37 -14.39
CA ARG A 23 -0.87 -13.71 -14.88
C ARG A 23 -1.68 -14.45 -13.83
N ALA A 24 -1.09 -15.41 -13.13
CA ALA A 24 -1.76 -16.14 -12.07
C ALA A 24 -2.22 -15.19 -10.96
N ARG A 25 -1.34 -14.29 -10.50
CA ARG A 25 -1.68 -13.27 -9.49
C ARG A 25 -2.74 -12.28 -9.98
N TRP A 26 -2.67 -11.88 -11.24
CA TRP A 26 -3.67 -11.01 -11.84
C TRP A 26 -5.08 -11.63 -11.82
N GLU A 27 -5.20 -12.91 -12.12
CA GLU A 27 -6.49 -13.59 -12.08
C GLU A 27 -6.99 -13.81 -10.64
N GLU A 28 -6.09 -14.05 -9.69
CA GLU A 28 -6.42 -14.10 -8.26
C GLU A 28 -6.98 -12.75 -7.76
N GLU A 29 -6.29 -11.65 -8.05
CA GLU A 29 -6.72 -10.30 -7.68
C GLU A 29 -8.03 -9.91 -8.36
N LYS A 30 -8.21 -10.31 -9.62
CA LYS A 30 -9.44 -10.12 -10.36
C LYS A 30 -10.63 -10.84 -9.71
N ALA A 31 -10.42 -12.08 -9.26
CA ALA A 31 -11.44 -12.84 -8.54
C ALA A 31 -11.81 -12.17 -7.21
N LEU A 32 -10.82 -11.70 -6.45
CA LEU A 32 -11.05 -10.95 -5.21
C LEU A 32 -11.78 -9.63 -5.46
N PHE A 33 -11.41 -8.92 -6.53
CA PHE A 33 -12.07 -7.68 -6.92
C PHE A 33 -13.56 -7.88 -7.22
N PHE A 34 -13.93 -8.92 -7.97
CA PHE A 34 -15.33 -9.23 -8.26
C PHE A 34 -16.11 -9.71 -7.03
N ALA A 35 -15.43 -10.23 -6.00
CA ALA A 35 -16.05 -10.52 -4.73
C ALA A 35 -16.36 -9.26 -3.89
N THR A 36 -15.87 -8.08 -4.31
CA THR A 36 -16.04 -6.81 -3.59
C THR A 36 -17.14 -5.97 -4.27
N PRO A 37 -18.25 -5.64 -3.58
CA PRO A 37 -19.39 -4.96 -4.22
C PRO A 37 -19.10 -3.53 -4.71
N ARG A 38 -18.02 -2.90 -4.23
CA ARG A 38 -17.68 -1.49 -4.55
C ARG A 38 -17.15 -1.25 -5.96
N HIS A 39 -16.66 -2.27 -6.66
CA HIS A 39 -15.94 -2.12 -7.92
C HIS A 39 -16.45 -3.10 -8.98
N PRO A 40 -17.54 -2.77 -9.70
CA PRO A 40 -18.15 -3.70 -10.63
C PRO A 40 -17.36 -3.91 -11.94
N LYS A 41 -16.30 -3.10 -12.19
CA LYS A 41 -15.55 -3.16 -13.45
C LYS A 41 -14.07 -3.31 -13.23
N TRP A 42 -13.55 -4.48 -13.57
CA TRP A 42 -12.11 -4.73 -13.63
C TRP A 42 -11.48 -3.98 -14.81
N LYS A 43 -10.27 -3.46 -14.63
CA LYS A 43 -9.57 -2.69 -15.67
C LYS A 43 -8.53 -3.57 -16.39
N GLU A 44 -8.98 -4.34 -17.37
CA GLU A 44 -8.10 -5.20 -18.18
C GLU A 44 -7.01 -4.40 -18.95
N ASP A 45 -7.27 -3.14 -19.29
CA ASP A 45 -6.31 -2.25 -19.92
C ASP A 45 -5.06 -1.99 -19.06
N LYS A 46 -5.12 -2.28 -17.77
CA LYS A 46 -3.98 -2.15 -16.83
C LYS A 46 -2.97 -3.29 -16.91
N TRP A 47 -3.25 -4.38 -17.61
CA TRP A 47 -2.32 -5.50 -17.75
C TRP A 47 -0.94 -5.07 -18.26
N GLY A 48 -0.89 -4.25 -19.30
CA GLY A 48 0.37 -3.73 -19.85
C GLY A 48 1.15 -2.85 -18.86
N GLU A 49 0.47 -2.19 -17.92
CA GLU A 49 1.12 -1.43 -16.84
C GLU A 49 1.73 -2.38 -15.80
N ALA A 50 1.01 -3.45 -15.41
CA ALA A 50 1.50 -4.46 -14.49
C ALA A 50 2.79 -5.15 -15.01
N LEU A 51 2.82 -5.51 -16.29
CA LEU A 51 4.04 -6.04 -16.94
C LEU A 51 5.22 -5.05 -16.89
N ARG A 52 4.97 -3.77 -17.16
CA ARG A 52 6.04 -2.75 -17.07
C ARG A 52 6.56 -2.59 -15.65
N GLN A 53 5.70 -2.66 -14.65
CA GLN A 53 6.08 -2.56 -13.24
C GLN A 53 6.86 -3.79 -12.78
N GLN A 54 6.46 -4.99 -13.19
CA GLN A 54 7.22 -6.21 -12.95
C GLN A 54 8.64 -6.09 -13.52
N LYS A 55 8.75 -5.65 -14.77
CA LYS A 55 10.06 -5.40 -15.40
C LYS A 55 10.89 -4.38 -14.63
N GLY A 56 10.26 -3.30 -14.16
CA GLY A 56 10.91 -2.29 -13.34
C GLY A 56 11.43 -2.85 -12.02
N GLY A 57 10.68 -3.73 -11.35
CA GLY A 57 11.14 -4.43 -10.15
C GLY A 57 12.36 -5.32 -10.42
N ILE A 58 12.37 -6.06 -11.53
CA ILE A 58 13.53 -6.87 -11.94
C ILE A 58 14.77 -5.99 -12.17
N ILE A 59 14.61 -4.84 -12.85
CA ILE A 59 15.72 -3.89 -13.06
C ILE A 59 16.28 -3.39 -11.74
N LEU A 60 15.42 -3.07 -10.77
CA LEU A 60 15.84 -2.61 -9.43
C LEU A 60 16.59 -3.69 -8.64
N LEU A 61 16.18 -4.95 -8.76
CA LEU A 61 16.90 -6.10 -8.18
C LEU A 61 18.27 -6.30 -8.84
N LEU A 62 18.37 -6.17 -10.16
CA LEU A 62 19.65 -6.24 -10.88
C LEU A 62 20.58 -5.08 -10.48
N ASP A 63 20.03 -3.86 -10.37
CA ASP A 63 20.81 -2.70 -9.91
C ASP A 63 21.31 -2.90 -8.47
N HIS A 64 20.58 -3.60 -7.62
CA HIS A 64 21.02 -3.92 -6.26
C HIS A 64 22.29 -4.77 -6.24
N ILE A 65 22.47 -5.67 -7.19
CA ILE A 65 23.70 -6.48 -7.35
C ILE A 65 24.74 -5.86 -8.28
N GLY A 66 24.59 -4.56 -8.60
CA GLY A 66 25.53 -3.81 -9.45
C GLY A 66 25.40 -4.08 -10.95
N VAL A 67 24.38 -4.77 -11.40
CA VAL A 67 24.14 -5.07 -12.83
C VAL A 67 23.16 -4.06 -13.41
N ARG A 68 23.67 -3.14 -14.23
CA ARG A 68 22.86 -2.09 -14.85
C ARG A 68 22.71 -2.29 -16.35
N GLY A 69 21.54 -1.91 -16.87
CA GLY A 69 21.27 -1.91 -18.31
C GLY A 69 21.15 -3.29 -18.96
N LEU A 70 21.11 -4.36 -18.15
CA LEU A 70 20.90 -5.72 -18.67
C LEU A 70 19.40 -5.93 -18.96
N PRO A 71 19.01 -6.25 -20.21
CA PRO A 71 17.64 -6.65 -20.52
C PRO A 71 17.25 -7.90 -19.73
N HIS A 72 16.02 -7.95 -19.23
CA HIS A 72 15.60 -9.08 -18.39
C HIS A 72 15.59 -10.42 -19.14
N GLU A 73 15.48 -10.40 -20.48
CA GLU A 73 15.62 -11.58 -21.34
C GLU A 73 17.03 -12.18 -21.31
N ARG A 74 18.04 -11.40 -20.91
CA ARG A 74 19.43 -11.81 -20.78
C ARG A 74 19.85 -12.16 -19.36
N VAL A 75 18.94 -12.06 -18.42
CA VAL A 75 19.22 -12.47 -17.04
C VAL A 75 19.43 -13.97 -17.00
N THR A 76 20.61 -14.38 -16.60
CA THR A 76 20.97 -15.81 -16.47
C THR A 76 20.48 -16.38 -15.14
N ALA A 77 20.36 -17.69 -15.07
CA ALA A 77 20.01 -18.36 -13.82
C ALA A 77 21.05 -18.10 -12.72
N ALA A 78 22.33 -18.00 -13.06
CA ALA A 78 23.38 -17.63 -12.09
C ALA A 78 23.15 -16.24 -11.49
N LEU A 79 22.82 -15.23 -12.31
CA LEU A 79 22.50 -13.88 -11.81
C LEU A 79 21.27 -13.89 -10.91
N TRP A 80 20.25 -14.64 -11.27
CA TRP A 80 19.04 -14.75 -10.48
C TRP A 80 19.29 -15.45 -9.13
N ARG A 81 20.09 -16.52 -9.11
CA ARG A 81 20.53 -17.16 -7.86
C ARG A 81 21.29 -16.18 -6.97
N LYS A 82 22.16 -15.34 -7.55
CA LYS A 82 22.85 -14.29 -6.81
C LYS A 82 21.85 -13.33 -6.17
N ILE A 83 20.82 -12.88 -6.89
CA ILE A 83 19.76 -12.04 -6.31
C ILE A 83 19.05 -12.79 -5.17
N GLN A 84 18.63 -14.04 -5.41
CA GLN A 84 17.91 -14.84 -4.40
C GLN A 84 18.75 -15.04 -3.12
N SER A 85 20.07 -15.23 -3.26
CA SER A 85 20.96 -15.42 -2.10
C SER A 85 21.09 -14.17 -1.22
N LEU A 86 20.75 -12.99 -1.74
CA LEU A 86 20.76 -11.73 -1.00
C LEU A 86 19.38 -11.39 -0.40
N VAL A 87 18.33 -12.12 -0.76
CA VAL A 87 17.00 -11.90 -0.19
C VAL A 87 16.96 -12.49 1.22
N ILE A 88 16.75 -11.64 2.22
CA ILE A 88 16.60 -12.04 3.63
C ILE A 88 15.13 -12.30 3.94
N ALA A 89 14.23 -11.42 3.48
CA ALA A 89 12.81 -11.57 3.69
C ALA A 89 12.01 -10.94 2.53
N VAL A 90 10.84 -11.54 2.24
CA VAL A 90 9.83 -11.01 1.31
C VAL A 90 8.52 -10.93 2.08
N GLU A 91 7.82 -9.80 1.97
CA GLU A 91 6.54 -9.56 2.67
C GLU A 91 6.66 -9.81 4.19
N GLY A 92 7.81 -9.41 4.76
CA GLY A 92 8.15 -9.69 6.15
C GLY A 92 7.38 -8.82 7.13
N GLU A 93 6.81 -9.43 8.16
CA GLU A 93 6.19 -8.68 9.26
C GLU A 93 7.28 -8.06 10.15
N LEU A 94 7.15 -6.75 10.40
CA LEU A 94 7.91 -5.99 11.36
C LEU A 94 7.02 -5.61 12.54
N LYS A 95 7.50 -5.85 13.77
CA LYS A 95 6.74 -5.52 14.97
C LYS A 95 7.69 -5.14 16.10
N THR A 96 7.37 -4.09 16.84
CA THR A 96 8.11 -3.77 18.07
C THR A 96 7.90 -4.87 19.10
N SER A 97 8.85 -5.03 20.03
CA SER A 97 8.81 -6.07 21.07
C SER A 97 7.54 -6.03 21.92
N ASP A 98 6.95 -4.85 22.10
CA ASP A 98 5.69 -4.64 22.83
C ASP A 98 4.45 -4.75 21.94
N GLY A 99 4.62 -4.93 20.63
CA GLY A 99 3.56 -5.10 19.67
C GLY A 99 2.72 -3.88 19.34
N ARG A 100 3.09 -2.70 19.82
CA ARG A 100 2.34 -1.46 19.61
C ARG A 100 2.49 -0.89 18.20
N LEU A 101 3.70 -1.02 17.64
CA LEU A 101 3.95 -0.61 16.25
C LEU A 101 4.21 -1.85 15.42
N MET A 102 3.61 -1.91 14.25
CA MET A 102 3.78 -3.00 13.31
C MET A 102 3.72 -2.48 11.88
N GLY A 103 4.35 -3.22 10.99
CA GLY A 103 4.34 -2.97 9.57
C GLY A 103 4.69 -4.22 8.80
N ARG A 104 4.59 -4.16 7.49
CA ARG A 104 4.98 -5.22 6.58
C ARG A 104 5.90 -4.61 5.54
N LEU A 105 7.15 -5.08 5.51
CA LEU A 105 8.08 -4.68 4.46
C LEU A 105 7.88 -5.54 3.23
N ASP A 106 8.08 -4.98 2.06
CA ASP A 106 7.97 -5.74 0.82
C ASP A 106 9.21 -6.63 0.63
N LEU A 107 10.40 -6.09 0.90
CA LEU A 107 11.65 -6.80 0.66
C LEU A 107 12.76 -6.34 1.62
N LEU A 108 13.48 -7.31 2.20
CA LEU A 108 14.72 -7.09 2.94
C LEU A 108 15.87 -7.78 2.21
N LEU A 109 16.90 -7.02 1.87
CA LEU A 109 18.05 -7.50 1.11
C LEU A 109 19.36 -7.32 1.88
N ALA A 110 20.25 -8.27 1.74
CA ALA A 110 21.64 -8.12 2.15
C ALA A 110 22.41 -7.24 1.15
N VAL A 111 23.33 -6.44 1.67
CA VAL A 111 24.39 -5.78 0.91
C VAL A 111 25.69 -6.48 1.25
N VAL A 112 26.44 -6.86 0.24
CA VAL A 112 27.77 -7.46 0.41
C VAL A 112 28.83 -6.57 -0.20
N ASP A 113 30.02 -6.55 0.40
CA ASP A 113 31.18 -5.87 -0.15
C ASP A 113 31.83 -6.68 -1.30
N ASP A 114 32.92 -6.17 -1.85
CA ASP A 114 33.64 -6.79 -2.96
C ASP A 114 34.24 -8.18 -2.59
N GLU A 115 34.41 -8.45 -1.30
CA GLU A 115 34.88 -9.73 -0.77
C GLU A 115 33.72 -10.72 -0.51
N GLY A 116 32.46 -10.29 -0.74
CA GLY A 116 31.25 -11.08 -0.49
C GLY A 116 30.82 -11.12 0.98
N LYS A 117 31.39 -10.28 1.82
CA LYS A 117 31.05 -10.18 3.25
C LYS A 117 29.87 -9.23 3.43
N LEU A 118 28.97 -9.59 4.35
CA LEU A 118 27.83 -8.74 4.72
C LEU A 118 28.29 -7.38 5.21
N SER A 119 27.89 -6.32 4.51
CA SER A 119 28.22 -4.92 4.81
C SER A 119 27.02 -4.06 5.19
N GLY A 120 25.79 -4.52 4.91
CA GLY A 120 24.58 -3.77 5.21
C GLY A 120 23.31 -4.53 4.88
N TRP A 121 22.18 -3.88 5.21
CA TRP A 121 20.86 -4.31 4.78
C TRP A 121 20.13 -3.18 4.06
N VAL A 122 19.27 -3.54 3.12
CA VAL A 122 18.33 -2.63 2.45
C VAL A 122 16.92 -3.09 2.74
N VAL A 123 16.13 -2.22 3.36
CA VAL A 123 14.67 -2.32 3.39
C VAL A 123 14.16 -1.64 2.14
N ALA A 124 13.60 -2.41 1.21
CA ALA A 124 13.02 -1.89 -0.01
C ALA A 124 11.50 -2.03 0.02
N ASP A 125 10.82 -0.94 -0.33
CA ASP A 125 9.37 -0.88 -0.41
C ASP A 125 8.96 -0.48 -1.84
N PHE A 126 8.16 -1.32 -2.50
CA PHE A 126 7.78 -1.12 -3.88
C PHE A 126 6.69 -0.05 -4.02
N LYS A 127 6.96 0.92 -4.86
CA LYS A 127 6.03 2.02 -5.19
C LYS A 127 5.64 1.96 -6.66
N THR A 128 4.35 1.78 -6.92
CA THR A 128 3.79 1.73 -8.28
C THR A 128 3.44 3.11 -8.83
N GLY A 129 3.46 4.13 -7.97
CA GLY A 129 3.18 5.52 -8.31
C GLY A 129 4.31 6.21 -9.09
N ARG A 130 4.12 7.52 -9.32
CA ARG A 130 5.16 8.37 -9.91
C ARG A 130 6.30 8.57 -8.92
N ALA A 131 7.54 8.42 -9.39
CA ALA A 131 8.72 8.76 -8.60
C ALA A 131 8.71 10.25 -8.22
N PRO A 132 9.22 10.62 -7.03
CA PRO A 132 9.28 12.01 -6.61
C PRO A 132 10.28 12.82 -7.47
N GLU A 133 10.08 14.13 -7.50
CA GLU A 133 10.98 15.08 -8.17
C GLU A 133 11.85 15.78 -7.11
N GLY A 134 12.81 15.10 -6.53
CA GLY A 134 13.73 15.72 -5.56
C GLY A 134 13.82 14.97 -4.24
N ALA A 135 12.73 14.76 -3.51
CA ALA A 135 12.74 14.03 -2.25
C ALA A 135 11.50 13.14 -2.12
N LEU A 136 11.57 12.11 -1.29
CA LEU A 136 10.41 11.32 -0.92
C LEU A 136 9.33 12.20 -0.28
N LYS A 137 8.06 11.88 -0.54
CA LYS A 137 6.96 12.47 0.21
C LYS A 137 7.13 12.15 1.70
N SER A 138 6.74 13.09 2.56
CA SER A 138 6.94 12.98 4.01
C SER A 138 6.37 11.68 4.61
N GLU A 139 5.21 11.25 4.11
CA GLU A 139 4.54 10.03 4.57
C GLU A 139 5.34 8.78 4.19
N VAL A 140 5.82 8.72 2.95
CA VAL A 140 6.63 7.59 2.44
C VAL A 140 7.97 7.55 3.17
N ASN A 141 8.61 8.71 3.36
CA ASN A 141 9.86 8.81 4.10
C ASN A 141 9.70 8.30 5.54
N ARG A 142 8.66 8.73 6.24
CA ARG A 142 8.36 8.25 7.61
C ARG A 142 8.06 6.76 7.67
N GLN A 143 7.29 6.22 6.72
CA GLN A 143 7.01 4.79 6.63
C GLN A 143 8.30 3.98 6.53
N LEU A 144 9.18 4.36 5.62
CA LEU A 144 10.46 3.69 5.38
C LEU A 144 11.38 3.79 6.60
N LEU A 145 11.48 4.97 7.21
CA LEU A 145 12.24 5.15 8.45
C LEU A 145 11.69 4.31 9.59
N MET A 146 10.36 4.19 9.71
CA MET A 146 9.73 3.33 10.71
C MET A 146 10.11 1.86 10.51
N TYR A 147 10.13 1.36 9.28
CA TYR A 147 10.57 -0.02 8.99
C TYR A 147 12.03 -0.23 9.37
N ARG A 148 12.92 0.69 8.98
CA ARG A 148 14.33 0.68 9.38
C ARG A 148 14.48 0.61 10.89
N ASP A 149 13.78 1.49 11.59
CA ASP A 149 13.94 1.67 13.02
C ASP A 149 13.41 0.48 13.84
N ILE A 150 12.26 -0.10 13.43
CA ILE A 150 11.74 -1.33 14.05
C ILE A 150 12.72 -2.50 13.81
N LEU A 151 13.27 -2.60 12.59
CA LEU A 151 14.26 -3.64 12.26
C LEU A 151 15.50 -3.51 13.13
N LEU A 152 16.04 -2.30 13.29
CA LEU A 152 17.20 -2.01 14.14
C LEU A 152 16.91 -2.26 15.63
N ALA A 153 15.73 -1.88 16.11
CA ALA A 153 15.33 -2.12 17.50
C ALA A 153 15.24 -3.63 17.82
N ASN A 154 14.81 -4.43 16.86
CA ASN A 154 14.72 -5.88 17.01
C ASN A 154 16.07 -6.59 16.82
N ASN A 155 17.04 -5.94 16.17
CA ASN A 155 18.35 -6.51 15.85
C ASN A 155 19.46 -5.55 16.26
N PRO A 156 19.83 -5.47 17.55
CA PRO A 156 20.82 -4.52 18.07
C PRO A 156 22.21 -4.65 17.43
N ASN A 157 22.52 -5.83 16.89
CA ASN A 157 23.78 -6.14 16.21
C ASN A 157 23.67 -6.13 14.68
N ALA A 158 22.58 -5.56 14.14
CA ALA A 158 22.40 -5.45 12.70
C ALA A 158 23.54 -4.63 12.06
N PRO A 159 23.94 -4.97 10.83
CA PRO A 159 24.80 -4.07 10.05
C PRO A 159 24.05 -2.76 9.75
N PRO A 160 24.72 -1.76 9.16
CA PRO A 160 24.04 -0.56 8.68
C PRO A 160 22.80 -0.89 7.85
N VAL A 161 21.68 -0.20 8.12
CA VAL A 161 20.41 -0.41 7.41
C VAL A 161 20.02 0.87 6.69
N ILE A 162 19.80 0.77 5.40
CA ILE A 162 19.17 1.80 4.58
C ILE A 162 17.73 1.38 4.23
N ALA A 163 16.85 2.37 4.12
CA ALA A 163 15.48 2.15 3.71
C ALA A 163 15.19 2.94 2.42
N GLU A 164 14.66 2.26 1.42
CA GLU A 164 14.49 2.81 0.08
C GLU A 164 13.07 2.59 -0.45
N GLY A 165 12.50 3.63 -1.09
CA GLY A 165 11.33 3.50 -1.95
C GLY A 165 11.76 3.10 -3.36
N TRP A 166 11.32 1.95 -3.82
CA TRP A 166 11.63 1.40 -5.13
C TRP A 166 10.48 1.64 -6.11
N TYR A 167 10.64 2.64 -6.97
CA TYR A 167 9.62 3.06 -7.93
C TYR A 167 9.69 2.23 -9.20
N THR A 168 8.86 1.20 -9.30
CA THR A 168 8.87 0.21 -10.38
C THR A 168 8.56 0.80 -11.76
N LYS A 169 7.74 1.85 -11.82
CA LYS A 169 7.38 2.51 -13.09
C LYS A 169 8.58 3.18 -13.78
N THR A 170 9.53 3.69 -13.01
CA THR A 170 10.70 4.44 -13.49
C THR A 170 12.00 3.70 -13.21
N SER A 171 11.96 2.56 -12.54
CA SER A 171 13.12 1.81 -12.05
C SER A 171 14.10 2.70 -11.26
N ALA A 172 13.55 3.56 -10.40
CA ALA A 172 14.29 4.50 -9.59
C ALA A 172 14.25 4.14 -8.11
N LYS A 173 15.36 4.32 -7.40
CA LYS A 173 15.47 4.15 -5.95
C LYS A 173 15.57 5.51 -5.28
N TRP A 174 14.89 5.65 -4.17
CA TRP A 174 14.91 6.86 -3.34
C TRP A 174 15.12 6.48 -1.88
N GLU A 175 16.25 6.85 -1.34
CA GLU A 175 16.60 6.61 0.06
C GLU A 175 15.81 7.50 1.00
N ALA A 176 15.25 6.91 2.05
CA ALA A 176 14.66 7.66 3.15
C ALA A 176 15.74 8.27 4.04
N LYS A 177 15.60 9.55 4.35
CA LYS A 177 16.58 10.31 5.13
C LYS A 177 15.96 10.92 6.36
N GLY A 178 16.69 10.89 7.45
CA GLY A 178 16.31 11.49 8.72
C GLY A 178 16.67 10.62 9.91
N ASP A 179 16.45 11.18 11.07
CA ASP A 179 16.63 10.52 12.36
C ASP A 179 15.59 9.44 12.60
N SER A 180 15.67 8.77 13.74
CA SER A 180 14.66 7.79 14.14
C SER A 180 13.28 8.43 14.32
N VAL A 181 12.26 7.72 13.84
CA VAL A 181 10.85 8.16 13.92
C VAL A 181 10.06 7.35 14.97
N LEU A 182 10.70 6.44 15.70
CA LEU A 182 9.99 5.57 16.67
C LEU A 182 9.30 6.36 17.77
N GLU A 183 9.95 7.36 18.34
CA GLU A 183 9.34 8.19 19.39
C GLU A 183 8.06 8.87 18.88
N GLN A 184 8.13 9.51 17.70
CA GLN A 184 6.97 10.12 17.06
C GLN A 184 5.85 9.11 16.76
N ALA A 185 6.23 7.89 16.34
CA ALA A 185 5.27 6.83 16.07
C ALA A 185 4.57 6.34 17.34
N PHE A 186 5.31 6.19 18.44
CA PHE A 186 4.73 5.87 19.74
C PHE A 186 3.83 6.98 20.28
N ASP A 187 4.22 8.23 20.12
CA ASP A 187 3.37 9.38 20.48
C ASP A 187 2.07 9.40 19.68
N ALA A 188 2.15 9.13 18.39
CA ALA A 188 0.97 9.01 17.54
C ALA A 188 0.08 7.84 18.00
N TRP A 189 0.67 6.68 18.29
CA TRP A 189 -0.05 5.53 18.81
C TRP A 189 -0.76 5.86 20.14
N HIS A 190 -0.09 6.55 21.08
CA HIS A 190 -0.69 6.98 22.34
C HIS A 190 -1.91 7.89 22.13
N LYS A 191 -1.83 8.80 21.14
CA LYS A 191 -2.93 9.70 20.81
C LYS A 191 -4.15 9.00 20.20
N THR A 192 -3.98 7.80 19.64
CA THR A 192 -5.07 7.01 19.06
C THR A 192 -5.72 6.05 20.05
N GLN A 193 -5.21 5.97 21.30
CA GLN A 193 -5.79 5.09 22.29
C GLN A 193 -7.17 5.59 22.75
N PRO A 194 -8.09 4.68 23.12
CA PRO A 194 -9.38 5.04 23.65
C PRO A 194 -9.24 5.98 24.85
N THR A 195 -9.96 7.07 24.83
CA THR A 195 -10.04 8.03 25.94
C THR A 195 -11.47 8.15 26.42
N PRO A 196 -11.73 8.50 27.71
CA PRO A 196 -13.07 8.74 28.21
C PRO A 196 -13.79 9.87 27.47
N LEU A 197 -13.02 10.81 26.92
CA LEU A 197 -13.51 11.88 26.07
C LEU A 197 -12.93 11.68 24.67
N PRO A 198 -13.76 11.29 23.69
CA PRO A 198 -13.29 11.16 22.31
C PRO A 198 -12.75 12.51 21.83
N MET A 199 -11.63 12.47 21.14
CA MET A 199 -11.08 13.65 20.51
C MET A 199 -12.12 14.26 19.55
N ALA A 200 -12.27 15.59 19.60
CA ALA A 200 -13.09 16.27 18.61
C ALA A 200 -12.53 16.02 17.21
N PRO A 201 -13.33 15.50 16.28
CA PRO A 201 -12.84 15.23 14.94
C PRO A 201 -12.50 16.53 14.22
N GLN A 202 -11.39 16.52 13.49
CA GLN A 202 -11.08 17.60 12.54
C GLN A 202 -11.92 17.38 11.28
N ILE A 203 -13.06 18.07 11.21
CA ILE A 203 -14.01 17.90 10.11
C ILE A 203 -13.58 18.74 8.91
N GLY A 204 -13.62 18.15 7.73
CA GLY A 204 -13.39 18.83 6.46
C GLY A 204 -13.09 17.86 5.33
N ASP A 205 -13.10 18.39 4.11
CA ASP A 205 -12.84 17.59 2.89
C ASP A 205 -11.48 16.90 2.93
N GLU A 206 -10.44 17.52 3.47
CA GLU A 206 -9.10 16.94 3.56
C GLU A 206 -9.02 15.82 4.59
N SER A 207 -9.65 16.01 5.76
CA SER A 207 -9.60 15.06 6.87
C SER A 207 -10.55 13.89 6.67
N CYS A 208 -11.75 14.15 6.18
CA CYS A 208 -12.81 13.16 6.00
C CYS A 208 -12.82 12.58 4.59
N GLY A 209 -12.36 13.33 3.59
CA GLY A 209 -12.11 12.95 2.21
C GLY A 209 -13.01 11.86 1.62
N GLY A 210 -12.49 11.13 0.65
CA GLY A 210 -13.16 9.97 0.04
C GLY A 210 -13.10 8.69 0.86
N PHE A 211 -12.23 8.61 1.89
CA PHE A 211 -11.82 7.34 2.50
C PHE A 211 -12.12 7.20 3.99
N CYS A 212 -12.88 8.11 4.59
CA CYS A 212 -13.30 7.93 5.97
C CYS A 212 -14.45 6.93 6.07
N ASP A 213 -14.17 5.73 6.54
CA ASP A 213 -15.17 4.66 6.69
C ASP A 213 -16.26 4.98 7.72
N TRP A 214 -16.01 5.93 8.62
CA TRP A 214 -16.95 6.34 9.66
C TRP A 214 -17.91 7.44 9.24
N LYS A 215 -17.78 8.00 8.03
CA LYS A 215 -18.64 9.12 7.56
C LYS A 215 -20.13 8.82 7.68
N ALA A 216 -20.53 7.59 7.34
CA ALA A 216 -21.95 7.21 7.36
C ALA A 216 -22.61 7.39 8.73
N TRP A 217 -21.84 7.26 9.81
CA TRP A 217 -22.34 7.36 11.20
C TRP A 217 -21.79 8.57 11.95
N CYS A 218 -21.07 9.48 11.29
CA CYS A 218 -20.43 10.61 11.94
C CYS A 218 -21.37 11.83 11.97
N PRO A 219 -21.93 12.23 13.14
CA PRO A 219 -22.82 13.39 13.21
C PRO A 219 -22.11 14.68 12.85
N HIS A 220 -20.82 14.78 13.18
CA HIS A 220 -20.02 15.96 12.83
C HIS A 220 -19.82 16.12 11.33
N TRP A 221 -19.63 14.99 10.57
CA TRP A 221 -19.55 15.04 9.12
C TRP A 221 -20.85 15.54 8.49
N TRP A 222 -21.98 14.96 8.88
CA TRP A 222 -23.27 15.33 8.31
C TRP A 222 -23.66 16.76 8.64
N LYS A 223 -23.39 17.20 9.90
CA LYS A 223 -23.58 18.60 10.27
C LYS A 223 -22.73 19.53 9.42
N TRP A 224 -21.45 19.24 9.25
CA TRP A 224 -20.55 20.04 8.43
C TRP A 224 -21.02 20.09 6.97
N ARG A 225 -21.46 18.96 6.40
CA ARG A 225 -22.03 18.89 5.04
C ARG A 225 -23.28 19.76 4.91
N SER A 226 -24.18 19.70 5.87
CA SER A 226 -25.38 20.54 5.91
C SER A 226 -25.04 22.02 5.98
N ASP A 227 -24.13 22.40 6.88
CA ASP A 227 -23.76 23.81 7.10
C ASP A 227 -23.03 24.41 5.87
N ASN A 228 -22.30 23.58 5.11
CA ASN A 228 -21.55 24.03 3.93
C ASN A 228 -22.29 23.83 2.59
N GLY A 229 -23.51 23.34 2.61
CA GLY A 229 -24.38 23.22 1.43
C GLY A 229 -23.86 22.29 0.31
N THR A 230 -22.86 21.45 0.61
CA THR A 230 -22.21 20.60 -0.39
C THR A 230 -22.57 19.13 -0.19
N LEU A 231 -23.66 18.67 -0.77
CA LEU A 231 -23.98 17.24 -0.87
C LEU A 231 -23.21 16.54 -1.99
N HIS A 232 -22.69 17.32 -2.95
CA HIS A 232 -22.01 16.80 -4.11
C HIS A 232 -20.66 17.48 -4.32
N LYS A 233 -19.64 16.69 -4.62
CA LYS A 233 -18.35 17.18 -5.11
C LYS A 233 -17.85 16.27 -6.22
N GLY A 234 -17.81 16.79 -7.44
CA GLY A 234 -17.44 16.01 -8.61
C GLY A 234 -18.48 14.91 -8.95
N ASP A 235 -17.99 13.73 -9.30
CA ASP A 235 -18.82 12.60 -9.73
C ASP A 235 -19.39 11.76 -8.57
N PHE A 236 -19.10 12.15 -7.30
CA PHE A 236 -19.49 11.40 -6.12
C PHE A 236 -20.30 12.25 -5.14
N ALA A 237 -21.28 11.62 -4.53
CA ALA A 237 -22.09 12.21 -3.47
C ALA A 237 -22.13 11.29 -2.25
N ASP A 238 -22.05 11.90 -1.05
CA ASP A 238 -22.40 11.19 0.18
C ASP A 238 -23.91 11.39 0.40
N ALA A 239 -24.64 10.30 0.55
CA ALA A 239 -26.08 10.33 0.81
C ALA A 239 -26.49 9.18 1.72
N VAL A 240 -27.54 9.43 2.50
CA VAL A 240 -28.28 8.37 3.19
C VAL A 240 -29.54 8.10 2.40
N ILE A 241 -29.78 6.85 2.10
CA ILE A 241 -30.90 6.44 1.25
C ILE A 241 -31.75 5.38 1.93
N LEU A 242 -33.04 5.41 1.69
CA LEU A 242 -33.93 4.29 1.86
C LEU A 242 -34.02 3.56 0.52
N LEU A 243 -33.60 2.29 0.50
CA LEU A 243 -33.69 1.44 -0.67
C LEU A 243 -35.08 0.79 -0.71
N HIS A 244 -35.87 1.11 -1.73
CA HIS A 244 -37.20 0.51 -1.92
C HIS A 244 -37.14 -0.75 -2.77
N ASP A 245 -36.33 -0.73 -3.85
CA ASP A 245 -36.20 -1.85 -4.77
C ASP A 245 -34.83 -1.79 -5.48
N ILE A 246 -34.33 -2.94 -5.89
CA ILE A 246 -33.10 -3.07 -6.65
C ILE A 246 -33.21 -4.19 -7.69
N ASP A 247 -32.91 -3.83 -8.93
CA ASP A 247 -32.69 -4.78 -10.01
C ASP A 247 -31.22 -5.22 -9.98
N LEU A 248 -30.99 -6.46 -9.58
CA LEU A 248 -29.62 -7.02 -9.45
C LEU A 248 -28.95 -7.26 -10.81
N GLU A 249 -29.70 -7.35 -11.92
CA GLU A 249 -29.13 -7.57 -13.24
C GLU A 249 -28.61 -6.26 -13.84
N SER A 250 -29.41 -5.20 -13.77
CA SER A 250 -29.03 -3.88 -14.30
C SER A 250 -28.28 -3.01 -13.30
N GLY A 251 -28.38 -3.30 -11.99
CA GLY A 251 -27.90 -2.46 -10.91
C GLY A 251 -28.73 -1.19 -10.69
N ALA A 252 -29.91 -1.08 -11.32
CA ALA A 252 -30.85 0.01 -11.09
C ALA A 252 -31.53 -0.14 -9.76
N ALA A 253 -31.78 0.97 -9.05
CA ALA A 253 -32.45 0.97 -7.77
C ALA A 253 -33.45 2.11 -7.65
N ALA A 254 -34.60 1.82 -7.03
CA ALA A 254 -35.54 2.83 -6.57
C ALA A 254 -35.15 3.25 -5.15
N ILE A 255 -34.79 4.51 -4.97
CA ILE A 255 -34.29 5.03 -3.68
C ILE A 255 -35.04 6.31 -3.28
N GLU A 256 -35.08 6.54 -2.00
CA GLU A 256 -35.50 7.80 -1.37
C GLU A 256 -34.31 8.39 -0.61
N LEU A 257 -34.05 9.69 -0.82
CA LEU A 257 -33.02 10.40 -0.04
C LEU A 257 -33.54 10.70 1.35
N CYS A 258 -32.78 10.32 2.36
CA CYS A 258 -33.12 10.54 3.77
C CYS A 258 -32.20 11.61 4.37
N GLU A 259 -32.70 12.34 5.37
CA GLU A 259 -31.85 13.15 6.20
C GLU A 259 -31.03 12.24 7.14
N PRO A 260 -29.69 12.43 7.20
CA PRO A 260 -28.81 11.52 7.92
C PRO A 260 -28.86 11.71 9.45
N LEU A 261 -29.43 12.79 9.96
CA LEU A 261 -29.52 13.10 11.39
C LEU A 261 -30.96 13.10 11.84
N ASP A 262 -31.22 12.57 13.04
CA ASP A 262 -32.50 12.74 13.72
C ASP A 262 -32.67 14.17 14.27
N ASP A 263 -33.84 14.47 14.82
CA ASP A 263 -34.15 15.80 15.37
C ASP A 263 -33.27 16.15 16.59
N SER A 264 -32.61 15.18 17.22
CA SER A 264 -31.63 15.38 18.28
C SER A 264 -30.21 15.59 17.78
N GLY A 265 -29.96 15.54 16.47
CA GLY A 265 -28.65 15.63 15.83
C GLY A 265 -27.82 14.35 15.95
N ARG A 266 -28.44 13.18 16.21
CA ARG A 266 -27.76 11.90 16.23
C ARG A 266 -27.91 11.20 14.87
N VAL A 267 -26.87 10.49 14.46
CA VAL A 267 -26.94 9.64 13.27
C VAL A 267 -27.85 8.47 13.54
N MET A 268 -28.84 8.28 12.68
CA MET A 268 -29.74 7.14 12.75
C MET A 268 -28.98 5.88 12.30
N PRO A 269 -29.02 4.78 13.08
CA PRO A 269 -28.26 3.57 12.76
C PRO A 269 -28.55 2.98 11.38
N SER A 270 -29.76 3.15 10.89
CA SER A 270 -30.16 2.69 9.55
C SER A 270 -30.13 3.80 8.49
N GLY A 271 -29.78 5.02 8.85
CA GLY A 271 -29.94 6.18 7.97
C GLY A 271 -31.41 6.48 7.59
N ILE A 272 -32.35 5.83 8.22
CA ILE A 272 -33.79 5.92 7.95
C ILE A 272 -34.44 6.62 9.14
N ARG A 273 -35.16 7.70 8.88
CA ARG A 273 -36.08 8.22 9.89
C ARG A 273 -37.19 7.21 10.11
N ASN A 274 -37.37 6.75 11.33
CA ASN A 274 -38.63 6.11 11.69
C ASN A 274 -39.71 7.16 11.56
N SER A 275 -40.49 7.12 10.46
CA SER A 275 -41.73 7.85 10.39
C SER A 275 -42.62 7.40 11.54
N ALA A 276 -42.86 8.28 12.50
CA ALA A 276 -43.85 8.11 13.52
C ALA A 276 -45.26 8.04 12.92
#